data_bcac1a1648c4e5303527604948447db6
#
_entry.id   bcac1a1648c4e5303527604948447db6
#
_cell.length_a   1.000
_cell.length_b   1.000
_cell.length_c   1.000
_cell.angle_alpha   90.00
_cell.angle_beta   90.00
_cell.angle_gamma   90.00
#
_symmetry.space_group_name_H-M   'P 1'
#
loop_
_entity.id
_entity.type
_entity.pdbx_description
1 polymer ?
#
loop_
_entity_poly.entity_id
_entity_poly.type
_entity_poly.pdbx_seq_one_letter_code
_entity_poly.pdbx_strand_id
1 'polypeptide(L)'
;MALNVPGLIAVIVFYTLTLATGLWAAWKAKKNEQKNRQTEIAIVGGRNLNVFVGLFTTTATWVGGAYINGTAEIVYLPSRGLAWVHAPLGFAITFIIGGLFFVKPMRSKKYVTMMDPLQEKFGQTMGSILFIPPLLGDVFWFASILASLNATVRVILDVNGYLSIIISACTVILYTLLGGLYSVAYTDVIQLIFIVFSLWICVPFALLNSASENIAYTAVRDLYQGPWLGEIQPSHIARWLDDLAYLGIGGVAWQIYFQRILAASSSRQAILTSYASGFLSAVMGVPSILIGAVAASTDWNQTSYGLPTPNERGESNMILPLVLQYLCPTFVSVAGLGAIAAAVMSSADSSLLSSSSMFAYNIYKKLLRKKASDREVICVMRLTMVLLGTAGMGLAFLSSSIYDLWFLSGELVYALLFPQLCCALFISSTNTYGSAAGFIVGLVLRLLGGEQSLKIPPLLHYPGCTLIDGVYVQLFPFKTFTMLVSLTTIVIVSYLAQVMFMKKVLPVHWDISKVFRKEILHHSQHELQEQEALQQN
;
A
#
# COMPACT_ATOMS: atom_id res chain seq x y z
N MET A 1 2.26 -26.97 19.17
CA MET A 1 2.18 -27.63 17.83
C MET A 1 3.51 -28.35 17.57
N ALA A 2 3.54 -29.37 16.71
CA ALA A 2 4.82 -29.98 16.34
C ALA A 2 5.48 -29.19 15.18
N LEU A 3 6.81 -29.08 15.17
CA LEU A 3 7.58 -28.44 14.10
C LEU A 3 7.20 -29.02 12.72
N ASN A 4 6.74 -28.16 11.81
CA ASN A 4 6.47 -28.55 10.42
C ASN A 4 7.77 -28.53 9.61
N VAL A 5 8.55 -29.63 9.70
CA VAL A 5 9.84 -29.76 9.01
C VAL A 5 9.69 -29.60 7.48
N PRO A 6 8.72 -30.24 6.80
CA PRO A 6 8.51 -30.03 5.37
C PRO A 6 8.23 -28.58 4.99
N GLY A 7 7.36 -27.89 5.76
CA GLY A 7 7.07 -26.47 5.56
C GLY A 7 8.29 -25.57 5.74
N LEU A 8 9.11 -25.84 6.76
CA LEU A 8 10.37 -25.12 6.99
C LEU A 8 11.34 -25.30 5.81
N ILE A 9 11.52 -26.51 5.34
CA ILE A 9 12.39 -26.82 4.18
C ILE A 9 11.89 -26.06 2.94
N ALA A 10 10.58 -26.07 2.67
CA ALA A 10 10.01 -25.34 1.53
C ALA A 10 10.28 -23.85 1.59
N VAL A 11 10.08 -23.21 2.74
CA VAL A 11 10.35 -21.78 2.92
C VAL A 11 11.83 -21.47 2.72
N ILE A 12 12.74 -22.27 3.27
CA ILE A 12 14.19 -22.08 3.10
C ILE A 12 14.59 -22.25 1.62
N VAL A 13 14.11 -23.30 0.95
CA VAL A 13 14.39 -23.53 -0.49
C VAL A 13 13.86 -22.37 -1.32
N PHE A 14 12.63 -21.93 -1.07
CA PHE A 14 12.04 -20.83 -1.79
C PHE A 14 12.80 -19.51 -1.57
N TYR A 15 13.19 -19.19 -0.34
CA TYR A 15 14.00 -18.00 -0.03
C TYR A 15 15.36 -18.03 -0.71
N THR A 16 16.01 -19.19 -0.73
CA THR A 16 17.30 -19.39 -1.40
C THR A 16 17.17 -19.18 -2.92
N LEU A 17 16.12 -19.72 -3.53
CA LEU A 17 15.82 -19.56 -4.96
C LEU A 17 15.58 -18.10 -5.32
N THR A 18 14.75 -17.43 -4.52
CA THR A 18 14.43 -16.00 -4.70
C THR A 18 15.66 -15.12 -4.55
N LEU A 19 16.48 -15.38 -3.53
CA LEU A 19 17.76 -14.68 -3.32
C LEU A 19 18.72 -14.89 -4.50
N ALA A 20 18.87 -16.12 -4.98
CA ALA A 20 19.72 -16.44 -6.13
C ALA A 20 19.26 -15.70 -7.40
N THR A 21 17.93 -15.67 -7.64
CA THR A 21 17.33 -14.92 -8.76
C THR A 21 17.56 -13.42 -8.63
N GLY A 22 17.35 -12.87 -7.43
CA GLY A 22 17.60 -11.46 -7.15
C GLY A 22 19.06 -11.06 -7.37
N LEU A 23 20.01 -11.87 -6.91
CA LEU A 23 21.44 -11.64 -7.14
C LEU A 23 21.82 -11.74 -8.62
N TRP A 24 21.26 -12.72 -9.35
CA TRP A 24 21.45 -12.84 -10.79
C TRP A 24 20.91 -11.61 -11.54
N ALA A 25 19.71 -11.16 -11.21
CA ALA A 25 19.09 -9.99 -11.82
C ALA A 25 19.88 -8.70 -11.51
N ALA A 26 20.36 -8.55 -10.27
CA ALA A 26 21.20 -7.43 -9.87
C ALA A 26 22.55 -7.43 -10.62
N TRP A 27 23.18 -8.60 -10.78
CA TRP A 27 24.40 -8.76 -11.57
C TRP A 27 24.19 -8.39 -13.04
N LYS A 28 23.08 -8.85 -13.65
CA LYS A 28 22.71 -8.54 -15.03
C LYS A 28 22.43 -7.05 -15.22
N ALA A 29 21.74 -6.41 -14.27
CA ALA A 29 21.51 -4.97 -14.28
C ALA A 29 22.83 -4.19 -14.26
N LYS A 30 23.73 -4.57 -13.36
CA LYS A 30 25.06 -3.91 -13.20
C LYS A 30 25.93 -4.02 -14.46
N LYS A 31 25.83 -5.12 -15.21
CA LYS A 31 26.57 -5.32 -16.47
C LYS A 31 26.11 -4.36 -17.57
N ASN A 32 24.83 -3.94 -17.54
CA ASN A 32 24.23 -3.05 -18.53
C ASN A 32 24.20 -1.57 -18.09
N GLU A 33 24.83 -1.23 -16.95
CA GLU A 33 24.79 0.08 -16.33
C GLU A 33 25.60 1.13 -17.09
N GLN A 34 24.93 2.22 -17.51
CA GLN A 34 25.60 3.49 -17.81
C GLN A 34 25.94 4.19 -16.49
N LYS A 35 27.23 4.45 -16.27
CA LYS A 35 27.83 4.98 -15.01
C LYS A 35 27.13 6.23 -14.40
N ASN A 36 26.36 6.99 -15.17
CA ASN A 36 25.84 8.31 -14.80
C ASN A 36 24.37 8.33 -14.35
N ARG A 37 23.68 7.17 -14.19
CA ARG A 37 22.25 7.11 -13.80
C ARG A 37 21.92 6.02 -12.79
N GLN A 38 22.85 5.69 -11.91
CA GLN A 38 22.70 4.59 -10.95
C GLN A 38 21.48 4.78 -10.03
N THR A 39 21.22 6.01 -9.56
CA THR A 39 20.04 6.31 -8.72
C THR A 39 18.73 6.08 -9.48
N GLU A 40 18.61 6.55 -10.73
CA GLU A 40 17.39 6.37 -11.53
C GLU A 40 17.16 4.88 -11.86
N ILE A 41 18.23 4.15 -12.17
CA ILE A 41 18.16 2.70 -12.39
C ILE A 41 17.71 1.96 -11.13
N ALA A 42 18.21 2.34 -9.95
CA ALA A 42 17.81 1.72 -8.69
C ALA A 42 16.33 1.98 -8.35
N ILE A 43 15.78 3.17 -8.70
CA ILE A 43 14.42 3.58 -8.35
C ILE A 43 13.39 3.16 -9.39
N VAL A 44 13.66 3.36 -10.69
CA VAL A 44 12.72 3.11 -11.80
C VAL A 44 13.23 2.09 -12.83
N GLY A 45 14.23 1.27 -12.49
CA GLY A 45 14.67 0.15 -13.31
C GLY A 45 15.14 0.54 -14.72
N GLY A 46 15.64 1.77 -14.91
CA GLY A 46 16.07 2.26 -16.23
C GLY A 46 14.95 2.47 -17.24
N ARG A 47 13.69 2.42 -16.84
CA ARG A 47 12.46 2.60 -17.67
C ARG A 47 12.35 1.62 -18.84
N ASN A 48 12.82 0.39 -18.67
CA ASN A 48 12.84 -0.66 -19.71
C ASN A 48 11.98 -1.88 -19.37
N LEU A 49 11.10 -1.78 -18.38
CA LEU A 49 10.20 -2.88 -18.06
C LEU A 49 9.18 -3.08 -19.18
N ASN A 50 9.16 -4.30 -19.74
CA ASN A 50 8.14 -4.71 -20.69
C ASN A 50 6.81 -5.01 -19.98
N VAL A 51 5.72 -5.14 -20.76
CA VAL A 51 4.37 -5.36 -20.22
C VAL A 51 4.29 -6.61 -19.34
N PHE A 52 4.94 -7.71 -19.73
CA PHE A 52 4.90 -8.96 -19.00
C PHE A 52 5.55 -8.82 -17.62
N VAL A 53 6.79 -8.36 -17.55
CA VAL A 53 7.47 -8.13 -16.27
C VAL A 53 6.73 -7.07 -15.47
N GLY A 54 6.26 -6.00 -16.11
CA GLY A 54 5.46 -4.95 -15.46
C GLY A 54 4.19 -5.48 -14.84
N LEU A 55 3.41 -6.29 -15.56
CA LEU A 55 2.19 -6.95 -15.05
C LEU A 55 2.49 -7.82 -13.83
N PHE A 56 3.48 -8.69 -13.92
CA PHE A 56 3.80 -9.62 -12.85
C PHE A 56 4.33 -8.90 -11.61
N THR A 57 5.28 -7.96 -11.75
CA THR A 57 5.82 -7.22 -10.60
C THR A 57 4.76 -6.32 -9.96
N THR A 58 3.90 -5.66 -10.76
CA THR A 58 2.82 -4.83 -10.21
C THR A 58 1.82 -5.68 -9.44
N THR A 59 1.36 -6.79 -10.00
CA THR A 59 0.41 -7.68 -9.34
C THR A 59 1.02 -8.33 -8.10
N ALA A 60 2.24 -8.87 -8.18
CA ALA A 60 2.92 -9.51 -7.03
C ALA A 60 3.11 -8.56 -5.86
N THR A 61 3.42 -7.30 -6.13
CA THR A 61 3.57 -6.28 -5.09
C THR A 61 2.27 -6.01 -4.34
N TRP A 62 1.14 -5.95 -5.05
CA TRP A 62 -0.17 -5.63 -4.47
C TRP A 62 -0.87 -6.86 -3.88
N VAL A 63 -0.72 -8.03 -4.53
CA VAL A 63 -1.21 -9.32 -4.04
C VAL A 63 -0.17 -9.93 -3.09
N GLY A 64 0.13 -9.23 -2.02
CA GLY A 64 1.11 -9.63 -1.02
C GLY A 64 0.52 -10.45 0.12
N GLY A 65 1.38 -10.75 1.09
CA GLY A 65 0.99 -11.55 2.25
C GLY A 65 -0.16 -10.95 3.05
N ALA A 66 -0.18 -9.63 3.26
CA ALA A 66 -1.26 -8.94 3.96
C ALA A 66 -2.59 -9.01 3.18
N TYR A 67 -2.54 -8.91 1.85
CA TYR A 67 -3.71 -9.05 1.00
C TYR A 67 -4.30 -10.47 1.09
N ILE A 68 -3.46 -11.51 0.93
CA ILE A 68 -3.89 -12.90 0.90
C ILE A 68 -4.43 -13.33 2.27
N ASN A 69 -3.65 -13.13 3.34
CA ASN A 69 -4.04 -13.51 4.68
C ASN A 69 -5.19 -12.65 5.22
N GLY A 70 -5.14 -11.33 5.01
CA GLY A 70 -6.18 -10.41 5.46
C GLY A 70 -7.53 -10.67 4.77
N THR A 71 -7.53 -11.04 3.49
CA THR A 71 -8.77 -11.43 2.79
C THR A 71 -9.38 -12.69 3.40
N ALA A 72 -8.57 -13.72 3.67
CA ALA A 72 -9.06 -14.95 4.31
C ALA A 72 -9.52 -14.69 5.76
N GLU A 73 -8.80 -13.85 6.51
CA GLU A 73 -9.17 -13.41 7.86
C GLU A 73 -10.57 -12.77 7.88
N ILE A 74 -10.83 -11.81 6.99
CA ILE A 74 -12.12 -11.11 6.93
C ILE A 74 -13.28 -12.03 6.57
N VAL A 75 -13.08 -12.94 5.59
CA VAL A 75 -14.11 -13.91 5.22
C VAL A 75 -14.41 -14.86 6.39
N TYR A 76 -13.40 -15.25 7.15
CA TYR A 76 -13.54 -16.15 8.29
C TYR A 76 -14.22 -15.50 9.51
N LEU A 77 -14.01 -14.18 9.73
CA LEU A 77 -14.56 -13.49 10.90
C LEU A 77 -16.09 -13.48 10.89
N PRO A 78 -16.78 -14.01 11.94
CA PRO A 78 -18.24 -14.08 12.01
C PRO A 78 -18.94 -12.70 11.94
N SER A 79 -18.22 -11.66 12.38
CA SER A 79 -18.74 -10.28 12.40
C SER A 79 -18.65 -9.55 11.06
N ARG A 80 -17.99 -10.14 10.03
CA ARG A 80 -17.70 -9.49 8.76
C ARG A 80 -18.11 -10.34 7.55
N GLY A 81 -17.37 -11.39 7.23
CA GLY A 81 -17.62 -12.24 6.07
C GLY A 81 -17.23 -11.62 4.73
N LEU A 82 -17.60 -12.30 3.63
CA LEU A 82 -17.32 -11.88 2.24
C LEU A 82 -17.84 -10.47 1.93
N ALA A 83 -18.98 -10.09 2.49
CA ALA A 83 -19.57 -8.76 2.27
C ALA A 83 -18.62 -7.61 2.62
N TRP A 84 -17.66 -7.82 3.50
CA TRP A 84 -16.65 -6.83 3.93
C TRP A 84 -15.28 -6.98 3.25
N VAL A 85 -15.17 -7.82 2.24
CA VAL A 85 -13.94 -8.00 1.48
C VAL A 85 -13.84 -6.95 0.39
N HIS A 86 -13.18 -5.83 0.69
CA HIS A 86 -13.00 -4.72 -0.26
C HIS A 86 -11.77 -4.87 -1.16
N ALA A 87 -10.76 -5.64 -0.73
CA ALA A 87 -9.44 -5.65 -1.34
C ALA A 87 -9.42 -5.98 -2.85
N PRO A 88 -10.02 -7.08 -3.34
CA PRO A 88 -9.98 -7.42 -4.76
C PRO A 88 -10.65 -6.36 -5.64
N LEU A 89 -11.80 -5.85 -5.20
CA LEU A 89 -12.55 -4.83 -5.93
C LEU A 89 -11.86 -3.47 -5.85
N GLY A 90 -11.39 -3.07 -4.67
CA GLY A 90 -10.69 -1.80 -4.45
C GLY A 90 -9.42 -1.71 -5.29
N PHE A 91 -8.60 -2.76 -5.31
CA PHE A 91 -7.40 -2.77 -6.15
C PHE A 91 -7.72 -2.72 -7.65
N ALA A 92 -8.74 -3.44 -8.12
CA ALA A 92 -9.18 -3.34 -9.51
C ALA A 92 -9.57 -1.91 -9.86
N ILE A 93 -10.33 -1.22 -9.01
CA ILE A 93 -10.72 0.18 -9.18
C ILE A 93 -9.49 1.10 -9.18
N THR A 94 -8.55 0.91 -8.25
CA THR A 94 -7.28 1.68 -8.20
C THR A 94 -6.53 1.61 -9.53
N PHE A 95 -6.35 0.41 -10.06
CA PHE A 95 -5.60 0.21 -11.31
C PHE A 95 -6.32 0.79 -12.53
N ILE A 96 -7.66 0.71 -12.56
CA ILE A 96 -8.47 1.31 -13.63
C ILE A 96 -8.38 2.83 -13.57
N ILE A 97 -8.63 3.45 -12.43
CA ILE A 97 -8.56 4.91 -12.24
C ILE A 97 -7.14 5.43 -12.49
N GLY A 98 -6.14 4.73 -11.96
CA GLY A 98 -4.74 5.06 -12.19
C GLY A 98 -4.37 5.05 -13.66
N GLY A 99 -4.76 3.99 -14.39
CA GLY A 99 -4.52 3.84 -15.83
C GLY A 99 -5.23 4.89 -16.67
N LEU A 100 -6.48 5.24 -16.32
CA LEU A 100 -7.29 6.23 -17.05
C LEU A 100 -6.75 7.65 -16.90
N PHE A 101 -6.46 8.07 -15.67
CA PHE A 101 -6.24 9.48 -15.37
C PHE A 101 -4.77 9.82 -15.04
N PHE A 102 -4.04 8.96 -14.32
CA PHE A 102 -2.76 9.33 -13.71
C PHE A 102 -1.53 8.85 -14.48
N VAL A 103 -1.59 7.71 -15.15
CA VAL A 103 -0.43 7.15 -15.87
C VAL A 103 0.13 8.11 -16.90
N LYS A 104 -0.73 8.67 -17.76
CA LYS A 104 -0.30 9.55 -18.87
C LYS A 104 0.39 10.83 -18.37
N PRO A 105 -0.20 11.64 -17.48
CA PRO A 105 0.45 12.84 -16.98
C PRO A 105 1.75 12.56 -16.22
N MET A 106 1.81 11.51 -15.40
CA MET A 106 3.00 11.15 -14.65
C MET A 106 4.15 10.66 -15.54
N ARG A 107 3.83 9.82 -16.52
CA ARG A 107 4.83 9.20 -17.40
C ARG A 107 5.37 10.18 -18.45
N SER A 108 4.54 11.07 -18.99
CA SER A 108 4.93 12.05 -20.01
C SER A 108 5.99 13.03 -19.50
N LYS A 109 5.92 13.42 -18.24
CA LYS A 109 6.90 14.31 -17.60
C LYS A 109 8.17 13.58 -17.11
N LYS A 110 8.26 12.26 -17.30
CA LYS A 110 9.41 11.43 -16.91
C LYS A 110 9.77 11.56 -15.42
N TYR A 111 8.78 11.72 -14.56
CA TYR A 111 8.98 11.73 -13.12
C TYR A 111 9.66 10.44 -12.63
N VAL A 112 10.43 10.52 -11.56
CA VAL A 112 11.16 9.39 -10.94
C VAL A 112 10.35 8.80 -9.79
N THR A 113 9.64 9.67 -9.06
CA THR A 113 8.79 9.30 -7.93
C THR A 113 7.45 10.02 -8.01
N MET A 114 6.47 9.53 -7.24
CA MET A 114 5.19 10.22 -7.13
C MET A 114 5.26 11.58 -6.42
N MET A 115 6.36 11.85 -5.69
CA MET A 115 6.58 13.13 -5.02
C MET A 115 7.01 14.23 -5.99
N ASP A 116 7.51 13.88 -7.17
CA ASP A 116 8.03 14.87 -8.13
C ASP A 116 7.00 15.91 -8.57
N PRO A 117 5.76 15.56 -8.94
CA PRO A 117 4.74 16.56 -9.28
C PRO A 117 4.37 17.47 -8.09
N LEU A 118 4.39 16.92 -6.87
CA LEU A 118 4.12 17.70 -5.66
C LEU A 118 5.24 18.71 -5.39
N GLN A 119 6.50 18.30 -5.54
CA GLN A 119 7.65 19.19 -5.40
C GLN A 119 7.74 20.23 -6.52
N GLU A 120 7.38 19.86 -7.74
CA GLU A 120 7.31 20.77 -8.90
C GLU A 120 6.23 21.84 -8.69
N LYS A 121 5.04 21.45 -8.25
CA LYS A 121 3.88 22.31 -8.10
C LYS A 121 3.91 23.18 -6.82
N PHE A 122 4.22 22.57 -5.68
CA PHE A 122 4.10 23.20 -4.36
C PHE A 122 5.46 23.59 -3.75
N GLY A 123 6.55 23.37 -4.48
CA GLY A 123 7.91 23.67 -4.03
C GLY A 123 8.54 22.55 -3.20
N GLN A 124 9.86 22.59 -3.08
CA GLN A 124 10.64 21.51 -2.45
C GLN A 124 10.27 21.29 -0.98
N THR A 125 10.08 22.34 -0.22
CA THR A 125 9.77 22.26 1.22
C THR A 125 8.38 21.66 1.45
N MET A 126 7.35 22.20 0.79
CA MET A 126 5.99 21.68 0.95
C MET A 126 5.87 20.26 0.43
N GLY A 127 6.44 19.98 -0.76
CA GLY A 127 6.49 18.62 -1.28
C GLY A 127 7.21 17.64 -0.34
N SER A 128 8.20 18.10 0.43
CA SER A 128 8.88 17.25 1.42
C SER A 128 8.03 17.01 2.67
N ILE A 129 7.21 17.97 3.10
CA ILE A 129 6.24 17.78 4.19
C ILE A 129 5.18 16.76 3.77
N LEU A 130 4.73 16.81 2.51
CA LEU A 130 3.77 15.85 1.95
C LEU A 130 4.32 14.42 1.84
N PHE A 131 5.60 14.18 2.12
CA PHE A 131 6.16 12.84 2.25
C PHE A 131 5.75 12.12 3.55
N ILE A 132 5.32 12.85 4.58
CA ILE A 132 4.98 12.25 5.89
C ILE A 132 3.84 11.21 5.78
N PRO A 133 2.68 11.50 5.14
CA PRO A 133 1.60 10.51 5.01
C PRO A 133 2.01 9.21 4.32
N PRO A 134 2.66 9.20 3.16
CA PRO A 134 3.08 7.96 2.52
C PRO A 134 4.18 7.23 3.30
N LEU A 135 5.06 7.94 4.02
CA LEU A 135 6.04 7.32 4.91
C LEU A 135 5.35 6.53 6.01
N LEU A 136 4.39 7.15 6.71
CA LEU A 136 3.63 6.47 7.76
C LEU A 136 2.80 5.32 7.19
N GLY A 137 2.13 5.53 6.04
CA GLY A 137 1.39 4.50 5.34
C GLY A 137 2.25 3.27 5.02
N ASP A 138 3.44 3.48 4.47
CA ASP A 138 4.36 2.39 4.14
C ASP A 138 4.87 1.65 5.40
N VAL A 139 5.07 2.35 6.52
CA VAL A 139 5.47 1.71 7.80
C VAL A 139 4.34 0.82 8.35
N PHE A 140 3.08 1.28 8.31
CA PHE A 140 1.92 0.46 8.68
C PHE A 140 1.73 -0.72 7.73
N TRP A 141 1.89 -0.49 6.42
CA TRP A 141 1.80 -1.57 5.45
C TRP A 141 2.89 -2.62 5.67
N PHE A 142 4.13 -2.19 5.90
CA PHE A 142 5.22 -3.11 6.22
C PHE A 142 4.96 -3.88 7.53
N ALA A 143 4.38 -3.24 8.54
CA ALA A 143 3.97 -3.93 9.77
C ALA A 143 2.91 -5.02 9.50
N SER A 144 1.92 -4.77 8.63
CA SER A 144 0.93 -5.79 8.24
C SER A 144 1.54 -6.95 7.47
N ILE A 145 2.55 -6.68 6.63
CA ILE A 145 3.33 -7.70 5.92
C ILE A 145 4.10 -8.58 6.92
N LEU A 146 4.74 -7.98 7.92
CA LEU A 146 5.42 -8.71 8.98
C LEU A 146 4.45 -9.55 9.83
N ALA A 147 3.26 -9.01 10.14
CA ALA A 147 2.22 -9.76 10.84
C ALA A 147 1.76 -10.99 10.04
N SER A 148 1.64 -10.86 8.71
CA SER A 148 1.33 -11.97 7.81
C SER A 148 2.43 -13.04 7.79
N LEU A 149 3.70 -12.64 7.74
CA LEU A 149 4.82 -13.59 7.82
C LEU A 149 4.90 -14.25 9.20
N ASN A 150 4.67 -13.48 10.26
CA ASN A 150 4.60 -13.99 11.63
C ASN A 150 3.55 -15.10 11.76
N ALA A 151 2.34 -14.91 11.20
CA ALA A 151 1.29 -15.92 11.19
C ALA A 151 1.78 -17.24 10.56
N THR A 152 2.47 -17.15 9.42
CA THR A 152 3.03 -18.31 8.72
C THR A 152 4.16 -18.98 9.48
N VAL A 153 5.11 -18.20 10.01
CA VAL A 153 6.26 -18.70 10.78
C VAL A 153 5.82 -19.37 12.08
N ARG A 154 4.80 -18.83 12.76
CA ARG A 154 4.22 -19.47 13.96
C ARG A 154 3.64 -20.84 13.67
N VAL A 155 2.93 -21.00 12.56
CA VAL A 155 2.36 -22.30 12.17
C VAL A 155 3.46 -23.31 11.80
N ILE A 156 4.57 -22.86 11.20
CA ILE A 156 5.66 -23.75 10.78
C ILE A 156 6.58 -24.13 11.95
N LEU A 157 7.01 -23.16 12.76
CA LEU A 157 8.07 -23.33 13.77
C LEU A 157 7.56 -23.55 15.20
N ASP A 158 6.27 -23.29 15.45
CA ASP A 158 5.66 -23.33 16.79
C ASP A 158 6.43 -22.45 17.83
N VAL A 159 6.90 -21.29 17.38
CA VAL A 159 7.60 -20.33 18.23
C VAL A 159 6.68 -19.23 18.75
N ASN A 160 7.11 -18.56 19.81
CA ASN A 160 6.36 -17.46 20.35
C ASN A 160 6.28 -16.28 19.35
N GLY A 161 5.18 -15.51 19.38
CA GLY A 161 4.90 -14.46 18.39
C GLY A 161 5.98 -13.38 18.32
N TYR A 162 6.61 -13.00 19.43
CA TYR A 162 7.67 -11.97 19.44
C TYR A 162 8.92 -12.43 18.69
N LEU A 163 9.37 -13.65 18.96
CA LEU A 163 10.54 -14.21 18.28
C LEU A 163 10.27 -14.39 16.79
N SER A 164 9.07 -14.81 16.44
CA SER A 164 8.64 -14.97 15.04
C SER A 164 8.67 -13.63 14.28
N ILE A 165 8.16 -12.53 14.86
CA ILE A 165 8.22 -11.19 14.24
C ILE A 165 9.67 -10.74 14.03
N ILE A 166 10.55 -10.96 15.02
CA ILE A 166 11.97 -10.60 14.90
C ILE A 166 12.65 -11.38 13.77
N ILE A 167 12.45 -12.69 13.71
CA ILE A 167 12.99 -13.54 12.63
C ILE A 167 12.49 -13.04 11.28
N SER A 168 11.19 -12.79 11.18
CA SER A 168 10.55 -12.30 9.96
C SER A 168 11.13 -10.96 9.50
N ALA A 169 11.24 -9.99 10.42
CA ALA A 169 11.78 -8.67 10.12
C ALA A 169 13.25 -8.74 9.67
N CYS A 170 14.08 -9.47 10.40
CA CYS A 170 15.49 -9.65 10.04
C CYS A 170 15.65 -10.28 8.65
N THR A 171 14.87 -11.33 8.35
CA THR A 171 14.92 -12.02 7.06
C THR A 171 14.56 -11.06 5.92
N VAL A 172 13.45 -10.35 6.04
CA VAL A 172 12.97 -9.42 5.02
C VAL A 172 13.94 -8.25 4.82
N ILE A 173 14.39 -7.60 5.89
CA ILE A 173 15.31 -6.45 5.79
C ILE A 173 16.62 -6.86 5.12
N LEU A 174 17.23 -7.97 5.54
CA LEU A 174 18.48 -8.46 4.96
C LEU A 174 18.34 -8.77 3.47
N TYR A 175 17.24 -9.42 3.09
CA TYR A 175 16.97 -9.75 1.70
C TYR A 175 16.80 -8.48 0.83
N THR A 176 16.00 -7.51 1.29
CA THR A 176 15.70 -6.28 0.54
C THR A 176 16.92 -5.39 0.32
N LEU A 177 17.86 -5.37 1.26
CA LEU A 177 19.09 -4.56 1.14
C LEU A 177 19.96 -4.93 -0.07
N LEU A 178 19.83 -6.15 -0.61
CA LEU A 178 20.65 -6.64 -1.72
C LEU A 178 20.11 -6.24 -3.08
N GLY A 179 18.82 -5.85 -3.18
CA GLY A 179 18.12 -5.56 -4.43
C GLY A 179 17.97 -4.07 -4.73
N GLY A 180 17.57 -3.78 -5.96
CA GLY A 180 16.97 -2.52 -6.41
C GLY A 180 15.76 -2.89 -7.26
N LEU A 181 15.03 -1.94 -7.84
CA LEU A 181 13.77 -2.23 -8.54
C LEU A 181 13.90 -3.29 -9.64
N TYR A 182 15.01 -3.30 -10.36
CA TYR A 182 15.24 -4.28 -11.43
C TYR A 182 15.33 -5.70 -10.88
N SER A 183 16.03 -5.89 -9.76
CA SER A 183 16.13 -7.19 -9.07
C SER A 183 14.76 -7.62 -8.53
N VAL A 184 14.06 -6.71 -7.83
CA VAL A 184 12.71 -6.94 -7.29
C VAL A 184 11.74 -7.34 -8.41
N ALA A 185 11.75 -6.64 -9.55
CA ALA A 185 10.84 -6.95 -10.65
C ALA A 185 10.99 -8.36 -11.22
N TYR A 186 12.20 -8.91 -11.26
CA TYR A 186 12.44 -10.29 -11.74
C TYR A 186 12.11 -11.35 -10.68
N THR A 187 12.39 -11.08 -9.41
CA THR A 187 11.97 -11.98 -8.32
C THR A 187 10.46 -12.05 -8.23
N ASP A 188 9.76 -10.90 -8.37
CA ASP A 188 8.30 -10.82 -8.37
C ASP A 188 7.65 -11.71 -9.44
N VAL A 189 8.26 -11.84 -10.64
CA VAL A 189 7.74 -12.72 -11.69
C VAL A 189 7.69 -14.18 -11.21
N ILE A 190 8.78 -14.68 -10.62
CA ILE A 190 8.85 -16.05 -10.12
C ILE A 190 7.90 -16.23 -8.93
N GLN A 191 7.88 -15.25 -8.03
CA GLN A 191 7.02 -15.28 -6.85
C GLN A 191 5.55 -15.32 -7.23
N LEU A 192 5.09 -14.46 -8.15
CA LEU A 192 3.69 -14.46 -8.57
C LEU A 192 3.28 -15.77 -9.26
N ILE A 193 4.11 -16.31 -10.15
CA ILE A 193 3.86 -17.61 -10.78
C ILE A 193 3.67 -18.68 -9.70
N PHE A 194 4.56 -18.72 -8.72
CA PHE A 194 4.48 -19.68 -7.63
C PHE A 194 3.21 -19.48 -6.76
N ILE A 195 2.87 -18.22 -6.43
CA ILE A 195 1.65 -17.89 -5.67
C ILE A 195 0.40 -18.36 -6.42
N VAL A 196 0.31 -18.05 -7.72
CA VAL A 196 -0.83 -18.45 -8.56
C VAL A 196 -1.05 -19.96 -8.47
N PHE A 197 -0.04 -20.73 -8.83
CA PHE A 197 -0.19 -22.20 -8.88
C PHE A 197 -0.42 -22.80 -7.49
N SER A 198 0.33 -22.36 -6.48
CA SER A 198 0.26 -22.96 -5.15
C SER A 198 -1.04 -22.65 -4.42
N LEU A 199 -1.56 -21.43 -4.48
CA LEU A 199 -2.83 -21.09 -3.82
C LEU A 199 -4.02 -21.74 -4.52
N TRP A 200 -4.04 -21.75 -5.86
CA TRP A 200 -5.14 -22.36 -6.60
C TRP A 200 -5.19 -23.88 -6.41
N ILE A 201 -4.04 -24.56 -6.27
CA ILE A 201 -4.02 -25.99 -6.00
C ILE A 201 -4.51 -26.32 -4.57
N CYS A 202 -4.35 -25.42 -3.61
CA CYS A 202 -4.83 -25.61 -2.23
C CYS A 202 -6.36 -25.65 -2.15
N VAL A 203 -7.05 -24.87 -2.97
CA VAL A 203 -8.51 -24.71 -2.91
C VAL A 203 -9.28 -26.04 -3.02
N PRO A 204 -9.08 -26.88 -4.07
CA PRO A 204 -9.82 -28.13 -4.18
C PRO A 204 -9.56 -29.10 -3.01
N PHE A 205 -8.33 -29.15 -2.50
CA PHE A 205 -8.02 -30.02 -1.37
C PHE A 205 -8.67 -29.55 -0.07
N ALA A 206 -8.71 -28.24 0.16
CA ALA A 206 -9.39 -27.67 1.32
C ALA A 206 -10.92 -27.87 1.22
N LEU A 207 -11.52 -27.68 0.04
CA LEU A 207 -12.95 -27.89 -0.21
C LEU A 207 -13.39 -29.35 -0.05
N LEU A 208 -12.53 -30.32 -0.38
CA LEU A 208 -12.83 -31.76 -0.33
C LEU A 208 -12.44 -32.39 1.01
N ASN A 209 -11.97 -31.63 1.99
CA ASN A 209 -11.64 -32.15 3.30
C ASN A 209 -12.91 -32.63 4.03
N SER A 210 -12.84 -33.80 4.65
CA SER A 210 -13.99 -34.43 5.35
C SER A 210 -14.48 -33.63 6.58
N ALA A 211 -13.65 -32.77 7.16
CA ALA A 211 -14.03 -31.89 8.26
C ALA A 211 -14.72 -30.61 7.79
N SER A 212 -14.71 -30.33 6.47
CA SER A 212 -15.30 -29.12 5.90
C SER A 212 -16.66 -29.43 5.29
N GLU A 213 -17.69 -28.69 5.70
CA GLU A 213 -19.03 -28.77 5.11
C GLU A 213 -19.07 -27.99 3.78
N ASN A 214 -20.11 -28.21 2.99
CA ASN A 214 -20.31 -27.53 1.73
C ASN A 214 -20.42 -26.01 1.94
N ILE A 215 -19.49 -25.24 1.38
CA ILE A 215 -19.43 -23.78 1.51
C ILE A 215 -20.68 -23.07 0.97
N ALA A 216 -21.40 -23.64 0.00
CA ALA A 216 -22.64 -23.07 -0.50
C ALA A 216 -23.78 -23.16 0.55
N TYR A 217 -23.76 -24.19 1.39
CA TYR A 217 -24.71 -24.37 2.47
C TYR A 217 -24.45 -23.41 3.62
N THR A 218 -23.20 -23.28 4.02
CA THR A 218 -22.76 -22.43 5.14
C THR A 218 -22.64 -20.94 4.78
N ALA A 219 -22.80 -20.61 3.49
CA ALA A 219 -22.79 -19.20 3.04
C ALA A 219 -23.87 -18.35 3.71
N VAL A 220 -25.03 -18.95 3.97
CA VAL A 220 -26.23 -18.29 4.50
C VAL A 220 -26.82 -18.93 5.75
N ARG A 221 -26.14 -19.94 6.29
CA ARG A 221 -26.60 -20.68 7.47
C ARG A 221 -25.54 -20.76 8.54
N ASP A 222 -25.96 -20.59 9.78
CA ASP A 222 -25.14 -20.87 10.96
C ASP A 222 -24.99 -22.37 11.12
N LEU A 223 -23.75 -22.85 11.15
CA LEU A 223 -23.45 -24.26 11.43
C LEU A 223 -22.35 -24.38 12.50
N TYR A 224 -21.12 -24.01 12.18
CA TYR A 224 -19.98 -24.00 13.11
C TYR A 224 -19.67 -22.58 13.60
N GLN A 225 -20.07 -21.59 12.82
CA GLN A 225 -20.06 -20.17 13.15
C GLN A 225 -21.07 -19.44 12.24
N GLY A 226 -21.17 -18.10 12.35
CA GLY A 226 -22.02 -17.28 11.49
C GLY A 226 -21.72 -17.44 9.99
N PRO A 227 -22.70 -17.13 9.10
CA PRO A 227 -22.57 -17.30 7.66
C PRO A 227 -21.35 -16.56 7.11
N TRP A 228 -20.49 -17.23 6.35
CA TRP A 228 -19.29 -16.59 5.79
C TRP A 228 -19.58 -15.54 4.70
N LEU A 229 -20.80 -15.51 4.15
CA LEU A 229 -21.21 -14.44 3.25
C LEU A 229 -21.23 -13.09 3.96
N GLY A 230 -21.60 -13.09 5.25
CA GLY A 230 -21.72 -11.88 6.05
C GLY A 230 -22.89 -11.00 5.62
N GLU A 231 -23.12 -9.93 6.36
CA GLU A 231 -24.19 -8.97 6.10
C GLU A 231 -23.67 -7.53 6.21
N ILE A 232 -24.25 -6.65 5.39
CA ILE A 232 -24.06 -5.21 5.51
C ILE A 232 -25.35 -4.62 6.05
N GLN A 233 -25.36 -4.26 7.33
CA GLN A 233 -26.50 -3.56 7.92
C GLN A 233 -26.68 -2.19 7.25
N PRO A 234 -27.92 -1.71 7.05
CA PRO A 234 -28.17 -0.40 6.44
C PRO A 234 -27.41 0.76 7.08
N SER A 235 -27.23 0.72 8.41
CA SER A 235 -26.43 1.69 9.16
C SER A 235 -24.94 1.71 8.80
N HIS A 236 -24.40 0.62 8.27
CA HIS A 236 -22.99 0.47 7.92
C HIS A 236 -22.68 0.76 6.44
N ILE A 237 -23.71 0.99 5.59
CA ILE A 237 -23.52 1.20 4.15
C ILE A 237 -22.58 2.39 3.88
N ALA A 238 -22.75 3.49 4.59
CA ALA A 238 -21.91 4.68 4.41
C ALA A 238 -20.42 4.39 4.72
N ARG A 239 -20.16 3.67 5.81
CA ARG A 239 -18.81 3.21 6.17
C ARG A 239 -18.26 2.22 5.15
N TRP A 240 -19.07 1.28 4.68
CA TRP A 240 -18.70 0.30 3.66
C TRP A 240 -18.27 0.98 2.34
N LEU A 241 -19.04 1.98 1.90
CA LEU A 241 -18.71 2.78 0.72
C LEU A 241 -17.44 3.63 0.93
N ASP A 242 -17.24 4.16 2.13
CA ASP A 242 -16.04 4.90 2.52
C ASP A 242 -14.79 4.02 2.43
N ASP A 243 -14.88 2.79 2.95
CA ASP A 243 -13.81 1.79 2.91
C ASP A 243 -13.50 1.36 1.46
N LEU A 244 -14.51 1.19 0.61
CA LEU A 244 -14.31 0.90 -0.81
C LEU A 244 -13.69 2.09 -1.57
N ALA A 245 -14.17 3.31 -1.30
CA ALA A 245 -13.66 4.52 -1.94
C ALA A 245 -12.19 4.76 -1.59
N TYR A 246 -11.83 4.59 -0.32
CA TYR A 246 -10.45 4.77 0.10
C TYR A 246 -9.51 3.75 -0.56
N LEU A 247 -9.89 2.46 -0.63
CA LEU A 247 -9.10 1.45 -1.31
C LEU A 247 -9.03 1.67 -2.82
N GLY A 248 -10.17 1.99 -3.44
CA GLY A 248 -10.27 2.12 -4.89
C GLY A 248 -9.66 3.42 -5.44
N ILE A 249 -9.74 4.51 -4.69
CA ILE A 249 -9.26 5.81 -5.14
C ILE A 249 -7.91 6.15 -4.49
N GLY A 250 -7.79 5.92 -3.19
CA GLY A 250 -6.58 6.27 -2.43
C GLY A 250 -5.34 5.49 -2.84
N GLY A 251 -5.51 4.24 -3.27
CA GLY A 251 -4.39 3.42 -3.75
C GLY A 251 -3.63 4.01 -4.94
N VAL A 252 -4.24 4.91 -5.71
CA VAL A 252 -3.57 5.61 -6.82
C VAL A 252 -2.43 6.51 -6.32
N ALA A 253 -2.59 7.16 -5.16
CA ALA A 253 -1.59 8.08 -4.63
C ALA A 253 -0.46 7.35 -3.85
N TRP A 254 -0.10 6.17 -4.27
CA TRP A 254 0.95 5.39 -3.63
C TRP A 254 2.18 5.21 -4.52
N GLN A 255 3.37 5.38 -3.94
CA GLN A 255 4.64 5.27 -4.68
C GLN A 255 4.83 3.90 -5.32
N ILE A 256 4.41 2.81 -4.65
CA ILE A 256 4.52 1.45 -5.18
C ILE A 256 3.82 1.28 -6.53
N TYR A 257 2.68 1.96 -6.73
CA TYR A 257 1.99 2.01 -8.02
C TYR A 257 2.84 2.74 -9.04
N PHE A 258 3.24 3.98 -8.75
CA PHE A 258 4.00 4.79 -9.70
C PHE A 258 5.39 4.26 -9.98
N GLN A 259 6.05 3.62 -9.02
CA GLN A 259 7.38 3.04 -9.23
C GLN A 259 7.40 2.05 -10.41
N ARG A 260 6.36 1.20 -10.53
CA ARG A 260 6.23 0.23 -11.64
C ARG A 260 5.76 0.91 -12.93
N ILE A 261 4.78 1.79 -12.83
CA ILE A 261 4.25 2.55 -13.97
C ILE A 261 5.31 3.44 -14.61
N LEU A 262 6.13 4.13 -13.80
CA LEU A 262 7.21 4.97 -14.29
C LEU A 262 8.40 4.16 -14.85
N ALA A 263 8.55 2.91 -14.43
CA ALA A 263 9.55 1.98 -14.94
C ALA A 263 9.20 1.36 -16.31
N ALA A 264 7.95 1.44 -16.75
CA ALA A 264 7.50 0.92 -18.04
C ALA A 264 8.22 1.62 -19.21
N SER A 265 8.42 0.93 -20.34
CA SER A 265 9.13 1.47 -21.49
C SER A 265 8.34 2.55 -22.26
N SER A 266 7.01 2.52 -22.20
CA SER A 266 6.14 3.53 -22.83
C SER A 266 4.86 3.78 -22.01
N SER A 267 4.19 4.93 -22.26
CA SER A 267 2.91 5.24 -21.60
C SER A 267 1.81 4.24 -21.95
N ARG A 268 1.79 3.72 -23.20
CA ARG A 268 0.82 2.70 -23.63
C ARG A 268 1.03 1.39 -22.86
N GLN A 269 2.28 0.96 -22.69
CA GLN A 269 2.60 -0.24 -21.92
C GLN A 269 2.26 -0.04 -20.44
N ALA A 270 2.51 1.13 -19.88
CA ALA A 270 2.16 1.46 -18.49
C ALA A 270 0.64 1.36 -18.26
N ILE A 271 -0.19 1.90 -19.16
CA ILE A 271 -1.65 1.81 -19.10
C ILE A 271 -2.12 0.35 -19.18
N LEU A 272 -1.58 -0.40 -20.15
CA LEU A 272 -1.92 -1.81 -20.31
C LEU A 272 -1.54 -2.64 -19.09
N THR A 273 -0.34 -2.41 -18.54
CA THR A 273 0.11 -3.02 -17.28
C THR A 273 -0.87 -2.70 -16.15
N SER A 274 -1.31 -1.44 -16.03
CA SER A 274 -2.25 -1.05 -14.97
C SER A 274 -3.56 -1.83 -15.05
N TYR A 275 -4.21 -1.84 -16.23
CA TYR A 275 -5.50 -2.55 -16.39
C TYR A 275 -5.37 -4.06 -16.20
N ALA A 276 -4.33 -4.67 -16.77
CA ALA A 276 -4.11 -6.10 -16.65
C ALA A 276 -3.80 -6.51 -15.19
N SER A 277 -3.03 -5.67 -14.46
CA SER A 277 -2.77 -5.90 -13.03
C SER A 277 -4.02 -5.77 -12.18
N GLY A 278 -4.93 -4.85 -12.50
CA GLY A 278 -6.22 -4.73 -11.83
C GLY A 278 -7.07 -5.98 -11.94
N PHE A 279 -7.18 -6.51 -13.17
CA PHE A 279 -7.89 -7.78 -13.41
C PHE A 279 -7.22 -8.95 -12.68
N LEU A 280 -5.90 -9.10 -12.82
CA LEU A 280 -5.19 -10.21 -12.20
C LEU A 280 -5.21 -10.14 -10.67
N SER A 281 -5.14 -8.94 -10.09
CA SER A 281 -5.27 -8.76 -8.64
C SER A 281 -6.64 -9.21 -8.11
N ALA A 282 -7.72 -8.90 -8.83
CA ALA A 282 -9.06 -9.38 -8.46
C ALA A 282 -9.16 -10.90 -8.51
N VAL A 283 -8.65 -11.53 -9.57
CA VAL A 283 -8.63 -13.00 -9.73
C VAL A 283 -7.83 -13.67 -8.61
N MET A 284 -6.72 -13.09 -8.19
CA MET A 284 -5.87 -13.61 -7.12
C MET A 284 -6.50 -13.51 -5.72
N GLY A 285 -7.56 -12.71 -5.54
CA GLY A 285 -8.33 -12.69 -4.29
C GLY A 285 -9.21 -13.93 -4.11
N VAL A 286 -9.62 -14.57 -5.21
CA VAL A 286 -10.56 -15.70 -5.18
C VAL A 286 -10.07 -16.89 -4.33
N PRO A 287 -8.83 -17.38 -4.44
CA PRO A 287 -8.36 -18.46 -3.59
C PRO A 287 -8.41 -18.13 -2.10
N SER A 288 -8.02 -16.90 -1.72
CA SER A 288 -8.06 -16.45 -0.32
C SER A 288 -9.49 -16.39 0.23
N ILE A 289 -10.45 -15.92 -0.57
CA ILE A 289 -11.88 -15.90 -0.23
C ILE A 289 -12.38 -17.34 -0.01
N LEU A 290 -12.08 -18.25 -0.94
CA LEU A 290 -12.52 -19.64 -0.85
C LEU A 290 -11.90 -20.36 0.36
N ILE A 291 -10.63 -20.14 0.66
CA ILE A 291 -9.96 -20.68 1.84
C ILE A 291 -10.58 -20.14 3.13
N GLY A 292 -10.88 -18.85 3.21
CA GLY A 292 -11.61 -18.27 4.34
C GLY A 292 -13.01 -18.84 4.52
N ALA A 293 -13.74 -19.06 3.41
CA ALA A 293 -15.06 -19.69 3.41
C ALA A 293 -15.00 -21.15 3.88
N VAL A 294 -14.01 -21.91 3.43
CA VAL A 294 -13.76 -23.28 3.91
C VAL A 294 -13.50 -23.29 5.41
N ALA A 295 -12.66 -22.39 5.89
CA ALA A 295 -12.34 -22.28 7.32
C ALA A 295 -13.59 -22.03 8.18
N ALA A 296 -14.48 -21.14 7.71
CA ALA A 296 -15.76 -20.85 8.36
C ALA A 296 -16.74 -22.03 8.31
N SER A 297 -16.56 -22.92 7.35
CA SER A 297 -17.40 -24.10 7.10
C SER A 297 -16.81 -25.37 7.71
N THR A 298 -15.73 -25.30 8.50
CA THR A 298 -15.01 -26.43 9.03
C THR A 298 -15.38 -26.72 10.47
N ASP A 299 -15.68 -27.99 10.76
CA ASP A 299 -15.73 -28.51 12.13
C ASP A 299 -14.30 -28.73 12.64
N TRP A 300 -13.77 -27.74 13.33
CA TRP A 300 -12.40 -27.78 13.85
C TRP A 300 -12.17 -28.89 14.86
N ASN A 301 -13.25 -29.41 15.51
CA ASN A 301 -13.15 -30.55 16.41
C ASN A 301 -12.75 -31.85 15.70
N GLN A 302 -13.07 -32.00 14.40
CA GLN A 302 -12.69 -33.13 13.59
C GLN A 302 -11.29 -33.03 12.99
N THR A 303 -10.60 -31.92 13.21
CA THR A 303 -9.24 -31.71 12.74
C THR A 303 -8.22 -31.96 13.85
N SER A 304 -6.96 -32.13 13.49
CA SER A 304 -5.86 -32.23 14.47
C SER A 304 -5.56 -30.89 15.18
N TYR A 305 -6.20 -29.77 14.77
CA TYR A 305 -6.15 -28.50 15.49
C TYR A 305 -7.01 -28.55 16.76
N GLY A 306 -8.22 -29.13 16.67
CA GLY A 306 -9.15 -29.28 17.79
C GLY A 306 -9.83 -27.99 18.23
N LEU A 307 -10.50 -28.08 19.39
CA LEU A 307 -11.16 -26.94 20.05
C LEU A 307 -10.26 -26.31 21.14
N PRO A 308 -10.42 -25.01 21.49
CA PRO A 308 -11.34 -24.02 20.89
C PRO A 308 -10.99 -23.69 19.43
N THR A 309 -11.98 -23.11 18.71
CA THR A 309 -11.81 -22.72 17.30
C THR A 309 -10.73 -21.62 17.15
N PRO A 310 -10.16 -21.40 15.95
CA PRO A 310 -9.19 -20.32 15.72
C PRO A 310 -9.72 -18.93 16.12
N ASN A 311 -11.01 -18.66 15.94
CA ASN A 311 -11.61 -17.41 16.37
C ASN A 311 -11.66 -17.26 17.90
N GLU A 312 -12.04 -18.32 18.59
CA GLU A 312 -12.08 -18.34 20.08
C GLU A 312 -10.70 -18.26 20.71
N ARG A 313 -9.66 -18.76 20.02
CA ARG A 313 -8.25 -18.62 20.44
C ARG A 313 -7.66 -17.25 20.11
N GLY A 314 -8.39 -16.37 19.38
CA GLY A 314 -7.85 -15.10 18.89
C GLY A 314 -6.79 -15.28 17.79
N GLU A 315 -6.86 -16.36 17.03
CA GLU A 315 -5.92 -16.74 15.96
C GLU A 315 -6.54 -16.58 14.56
N SER A 316 -7.61 -15.78 14.41
CA SER A 316 -8.27 -15.54 13.12
C SER A 316 -7.32 -14.97 12.06
N ASN A 317 -6.32 -14.19 12.46
CA ASN A 317 -5.27 -13.68 11.57
C ASN A 317 -4.33 -14.76 11.02
N MET A 318 -4.36 -15.97 11.57
CA MET A 318 -3.58 -17.12 11.11
C MET A 318 -4.43 -18.11 10.30
N ILE A 319 -5.69 -17.77 9.98
CA ILE A 319 -6.64 -18.74 9.42
C ILE A 319 -6.17 -19.37 8.12
N LEU A 320 -5.56 -18.59 7.21
CA LEU A 320 -5.07 -19.12 5.95
C LEU A 320 -3.95 -20.15 6.14
N PRO A 321 -2.84 -19.89 6.86
CA PRO A 321 -1.84 -20.91 7.13
C PRO A 321 -2.39 -22.08 7.98
N LEU A 322 -3.38 -21.89 8.86
CA LEU A 322 -4.02 -22.95 9.62
C LEU A 322 -4.80 -23.91 8.70
N VAL A 323 -5.60 -23.39 7.75
CA VAL A 323 -6.29 -24.22 6.75
C VAL A 323 -5.29 -25.02 5.93
N LEU A 324 -4.21 -24.40 5.48
CA LEU A 324 -3.16 -25.11 4.72
C LEU A 324 -2.50 -26.21 5.54
N GLN A 325 -2.26 -25.96 6.82
CA GLN A 325 -1.60 -26.92 7.73
C GLN A 325 -2.50 -28.10 8.09
N TYR A 326 -3.78 -27.87 8.38
CA TYR A 326 -4.67 -28.86 9.00
C TYR A 326 -5.69 -29.48 8.05
N LEU A 327 -6.02 -28.81 6.94
CA LEU A 327 -7.04 -29.28 5.99
C LEU A 327 -6.46 -29.76 4.66
N CYS A 328 -5.18 -29.48 4.37
CA CYS A 328 -4.54 -29.89 3.13
C CYS A 328 -3.53 -31.05 3.35
N PRO A 329 -3.32 -31.93 2.35
CA PRO A 329 -2.24 -32.89 2.38
C PRO A 329 -0.86 -32.20 2.49
N THR A 330 0.13 -32.88 3.06
CA THR A 330 1.45 -32.30 3.36
C THR A 330 2.09 -31.61 2.17
N PHE A 331 2.05 -32.18 0.97
CA PHE A 331 2.67 -31.57 -0.22
C PHE A 331 1.97 -30.28 -0.66
N VAL A 332 0.63 -30.21 -0.50
CA VAL A 332 -0.17 -29.01 -0.78
C VAL A 332 0.06 -27.95 0.28
N SER A 333 0.07 -28.36 1.56
CA SER A 333 0.39 -27.48 2.69
C SER A 333 1.75 -26.80 2.50
N VAL A 334 2.78 -27.57 2.15
CA VAL A 334 4.14 -27.08 1.88
C VAL A 334 4.15 -26.06 0.74
N ALA A 335 3.46 -26.35 -0.36
CA ALA A 335 3.34 -25.42 -1.50
C ALA A 335 2.61 -24.13 -1.11
N GLY A 336 1.50 -24.25 -0.37
CA GLY A 336 0.71 -23.09 0.09
C GLY A 336 1.45 -22.20 1.08
N LEU A 337 2.11 -22.78 2.07
CA LEU A 337 2.93 -22.02 3.04
C LEU A 337 4.10 -21.31 2.33
N GLY A 338 4.71 -21.97 1.34
CA GLY A 338 5.71 -21.35 0.47
C GLY A 338 5.14 -20.19 -0.35
N ALA A 339 3.90 -20.30 -0.86
CA ALA A 339 3.24 -19.23 -1.59
C ALA A 339 3.01 -17.99 -0.71
N ILE A 340 2.60 -18.17 0.54
CA ILE A 340 2.45 -17.07 1.49
C ILE A 340 3.81 -16.38 1.73
N ALA A 341 4.85 -17.15 1.97
CA ALA A 341 6.19 -16.63 2.15
C ALA A 341 6.66 -15.82 0.91
N ALA A 342 6.37 -16.33 -0.29
CA ALA A 342 6.64 -15.64 -1.55
C ALA A 342 5.91 -14.29 -1.64
N ALA A 343 4.61 -14.29 -1.34
CA ALA A 343 3.78 -13.09 -1.37
C ALA A 343 4.25 -12.03 -0.37
N VAL A 344 4.63 -12.46 0.83
CA VAL A 344 5.20 -11.59 1.85
C VAL A 344 6.48 -10.93 1.37
N MET A 345 7.42 -11.69 0.78
CA MET A 345 8.70 -11.14 0.31
C MET A 345 8.51 -10.11 -0.81
N SER A 346 7.65 -10.39 -1.80
CA SER A 346 7.38 -9.48 -2.91
C SER A 346 6.79 -8.13 -2.46
N SER A 347 5.91 -8.15 -1.45
CA SER A 347 5.35 -6.92 -0.91
C SER A 347 6.32 -6.17 0.00
N ALA A 348 7.12 -6.90 0.77
CA ALA A 348 8.03 -6.33 1.76
C ALA A 348 9.18 -5.56 1.13
N ASP A 349 9.87 -6.12 0.14
CA ASP A 349 10.94 -5.43 -0.57
C ASP A 349 10.39 -4.23 -1.38
N SER A 350 9.19 -4.35 -1.92
CA SER A 350 8.50 -3.26 -2.61
C SER A 350 8.14 -2.09 -1.67
N SER A 351 7.63 -2.38 -0.47
CA SER A 351 7.31 -1.38 0.55
C SER A 351 8.55 -0.62 1.01
N LEU A 352 9.60 -1.35 1.41
CA LEU A 352 10.86 -0.75 1.87
C LEU A 352 11.55 0.05 0.76
N LEU A 353 11.57 -0.48 -0.48
CA LEU A 353 12.16 0.21 -1.63
C LEU A 353 11.39 1.48 -1.99
N SER A 354 10.06 1.47 -1.92
CA SER A 354 9.18 2.59 -2.19
C SER A 354 9.53 3.80 -1.31
N SER A 355 9.36 3.68 -0.02
CA SER A 355 9.61 4.77 0.93
C SER A 355 11.06 5.19 0.99
N SER A 356 12.01 4.25 0.98
CA SER A 356 13.43 4.57 1.01
C SER A 356 13.89 5.31 -0.25
N SER A 357 13.33 4.97 -1.42
CA SER A 357 13.64 5.67 -2.67
C SER A 357 13.10 7.10 -2.68
N MET A 358 11.87 7.31 -2.18
CA MET A 358 11.30 8.66 -2.02
C MET A 358 12.13 9.49 -1.05
N PHE A 359 12.49 8.94 0.12
CA PHE A 359 13.32 9.66 1.08
C PHE A 359 14.68 10.03 0.48
N ALA A 360 15.41 9.05 -0.05
CA ALA A 360 16.75 9.27 -0.57
C ALA A 360 16.78 10.23 -1.77
N TYR A 361 15.78 10.16 -2.65
CA TYR A 361 15.74 11.00 -3.84
C TYR A 361 15.10 12.36 -3.60
N ASN A 362 13.89 12.41 -3.02
CA ASN A 362 13.13 13.64 -2.89
C ASN A 362 13.54 14.47 -1.67
N ILE A 363 13.87 13.83 -0.55
CA ILE A 363 14.25 14.53 0.67
C ILE A 363 15.77 14.72 0.71
N TYR A 364 16.53 13.64 0.68
CA TYR A 364 17.98 13.75 0.85
C TYR A 364 18.64 14.44 -0.35
N LYS A 365 18.50 13.94 -1.57
CA LYS A 365 19.19 14.48 -2.76
C LYS A 365 18.66 15.84 -3.20
N LYS A 366 17.32 16.03 -3.24
CA LYS A 366 16.75 17.29 -3.76
C LYS A 366 16.66 18.42 -2.74
N LEU A 367 16.41 18.11 -1.45
CA LEU A 367 16.23 19.13 -0.42
C LEU A 367 17.49 19.32 0.41
N LEU A 368 18.02 18.25 1.05
CA LEU A 368 19.08 18.35 2.04
C LEU A 368 20.47 18.49 1.41
N ARG A 369 20.79 17.67 0.40
CA ARG A 369 22.13 17.61 -0.19
C ARG A 369 22.12 17.49 -1.72
N LYS A 370 21.91 18.62 -2.39
CA LYS A 370 21.78 18.72 -3.87
C LYS A 370 22.99 18.17 -4.66
N LYS A 371 24.18 18.12 -4.04
CA LYS A 371 25.41 17.60 -4.65
C LYS A 371 25.73 16.16 -4.26
N ALA A 372 24.77 15.44 -3.66
CA ALA A 372 24.97 14.04 -3.27
C ALA A 372 25.30 13.16 -4.49
N SER A 373 26.32 12.31 -4.35
CA SER A 373 26.68 11.34 -5.37
C SER A 373 25.64 10.20 -5.42
N ASP A 374 25.55 9.51 -6.55
CA ASP A 374 24.62 8.37 -6.69
C ASP A 374 24.91 7.25 -5.68
N ARG A 375 26.19 7.00 -5.36
CA ARG A 375 26.57 6.02 -4.33
C ARG A 375 26.09 6.42 -2.95
N GLU A 376 26.20 7.70 -2.61
CA GLU A 376 25.73 8.26 -1.35
C GLU A 376 24.19 8.14 -1.23
N VAL A 377 23.45 8.46 -2.30
CA VAL A 377 21.99 8.32 -2.34
C VAL A 377 21.56 6.87 -2.14
N ILE A 378 22.25 5.91 -2.77
CA ILE A 378 21.98 4.47 -2.58
C ILE A 378 22.30 4.02 -1.15
N CYS A 379 23.36 4.56 -0.53
CA CYS A 379 23.69 4.25 0.87
C CYS A 379 22.59 4.78 1.81
N VAL A 380 22.12 6.02 1.61
CA VAL A 380 21.01 6.60 2.36
C VAL A 380 19.74 5.79 2.17
N MET A 381 19.44 5.35 0.94
CA MET A 381 18.28 4.49 0.66
C MET A 381 18.34 3.19 1.47
N ARG A 382 19.49 2.52 1.54
CA ARG A 382 19.70 1.30 2.33
C ARG A 382 19.53 1.56 3.83
N LEU A 383 20.11 2.63 4.35
CA LEU A 383 19.95 3.02 5.76
C LEU A 383 18.48 3.27 6.09
N THR A 384 17.77 3.97 5.22
CA THR A 384 16.32 4.24 5.37
C THR A 384 15.51 2.94 5.36
N MET A 385 15.86 1.93 4.52
CA MET A 385 15.21 0.62 4.55
C MET A 385 15.32 -0.04 5.93
N VAL A 386 16.52 -0.01 6.54
CA VAL A 386 16.72 -0.59 7.88
C VAL A 386 15.88 0.14 8.93
N LEU A 387 15.88 1.47 8.91
CA LEU A 387 15.13 2.27 9.87
C LEU A 387 13.61 2.03 9.73
N LEU A 388 13.08 2.00 8.50
CA LEU A 388 11.68 1.73 8.23
C LEU A 388 11.28 0.30 8.61
N GLY A 389 12.13 -0.67 8.27
CA GLY A 389 11.93 -2.06 8.64
C GLY A 389 11.88 -2.26 10.15
N THR A 390 12.76 -1.58 10.89
CA THR A 390 12.76 -1.61 12.37
C THR A 390 11.52 -0.92 12.95
N ALA A 391 11.11 0.22 12.39
CA ALA A 391 9.89 0.91 12.82
C ALA A 391 8.63 0.04 12.58
N GLY A 392 8.52 -0.58 11.40
CA GLY A 392 7.42 -1.49 11.09
C GLY A 392 7.40 -2.75 11.98
N MET A 393 8.58 -3.28 12.35
CA MET A 393 8.70 -4.35 13.33
C MET A 393 8.13 -3.91 14.70
N GLY A 394 8.45 -2.71 15.15
CA GLY A 394 7.89 -2.15 16.39
C GLY A 394 6.36 -2.06 16.35
N LEU A 395 5.78 -1.63 15.23
CA LEU A 395 4.32 -1.56 15.06
C LEU A 395 3.66 -2.95 14.95
N ALA A 396 4.33 -3.93 14.37
CA ALA A 396 3.82 -5.29 14.27
C ALA A 396 3.60 -5.96 15.64
N PHE A 397 4.27 -5.49 16.70
CA PHE A 397 4.02 -5.95 18.06
C PHE A 397 2.75 -5.38 18.69
N LEU A 398 2.20 -4.29 18.16
CA LEU A 398 1.07 -3.56 18.75
C LEU A 398 -0.30 -4.04 18.26
N SER A 399 -0.39 -4.70 17.11
CA SER A 399 -1.66 -5.11 16.51
C SER A 399 -1.75 -6.61 16.33
N SER A 400 -2.94 -7.15 16.58
CA SER A 400 -3.28 -8.57 16.38
C SER A 400 -3.94 -8.84 15.02
N SER A 401 -4.49 -7.81 14.33
CA SER A 401 -5.15 -7.97 13.03
C SER A 401 -4.23 -7.52 11.90
N ILE A 402 -4.02 -8.42 10.93
CA ILE A 402 -3.30 -8.12 9.68
C ILE A 402 -4.08 -7.13 8.84
N TYR A 403 -5.39 -7.35 8.74
CA TYR A 403 -6.28 -6.54 7.92
C TYR A 403 -6.36 -5.10 8.41
N ASP A 404 -6.52 -4.88 9.72
CA ASP A 404 -6.66 -3.54 10.28
C ASP A 404 -5.39 -2.70 10.11
N LEU A 405 -4.20 -3.29 10.31
CA LEU A 405 -2.92 -2.62 10.04
C LEU A 405 -2.79 -2.22 8.55
N TRP A 406 -3.15 -3.15 7.67
CA TRP A 406 -3.11 -2.90 6.25
C TRP A 406 -4.10 -1.80 5.83
N PHE A 407 -5.32 -1.81 6.40
CA PHE A 407 -6.32 -0.77 6.16
C PHE A 407 -5.84 0.61 6.60
N LEU A 408 -5.26 0.73 7.79
CA LEU A 408 -4.73 1.99 8.30
C LEU A 408 -3.62 2.57 7.40
N SER A 409 -2.85 1.71 6.74
CA SER A 409 -1.74 2.15 5.89
C SER A 409 -2.17 3.06 4.73
N GLY A 410 -3.26 2.74 4.06
CA GLY A 410 -3.75 3.51 2.90
C GLY A 410 -4.60 4.72 3.26
N GLU A 411 -5.15 4.75 4.46
CA GLU A 411 -6.10 5.77 4.89
C GLU A 411 -5.48 7.17 4.97
N LEU A 412 -4.26 7.27 5.52
CA LEU A 412 -3.51 8.52 5.57
C LEU A 412 -3.16 9.04 4.17
N VAL A 413 -2.81 8.14 3.27
CA VAL A 413 -2.50 8.46 1.88
C VAL A 413 -3.75 8.97 1.16
N TYR A 414 -4.90 8.32 1.37
CA TYR A 414 -6.17 8.73 0.79
C TYR A 414 -6.62 10.11 1.27
N ALA A 415 -6.66 10.30 2.59
CA ALA A 415 -7.21 11.52 3.17
C ALA A 415 -6.32 12.75 2.92
N LEU A 416 -4.99 12.59 2.91
CA LEU A 416 -4.05 13.70 2.91
C LEU A 416 -3.29 13.88 1.60
N LEU A 417 -2.89 12.79 0.94
CA LEU A 417 -2.00 12.87 -0.22
C LEU A 417 -2.73 12.83 -1.55
N PHE A 418 -3.80 12.03 -1.66
CA PHE A 418 -4.59 11.94 -2.89
C PHE A 418 -5.13 13.30 -3.35
N PRO A 419 -5.75 14.15 -2.49
CA PRO A 419 -6.19 15.49 -2.89
C PRO A 419 -5.03 16.37 -3.36
N GLN A 420 -3.86 16.28 -2.74
CA GLN A 420 -2.67 17.01 -3.15
C GLN A 420 -2.19 16.60 -4.55
N LEU A 421 -2.17 15.29 -4.82
CA LEU A 421 -1.78 14.75 -6.12
C LEU A 421 -2.76 15.19 -7.22
N CYS A 422 -4.07 15.13 -6.96
CA CYS A 422 -5.08 15.62 -7.88
C CYS A 422 -4.90 17.09 -8.20
N CYS A 423 -4.69 17.94 -7.18
CA CYS A 423 -4.44 19.35 -7.35
C CYS A 423 -3.15 19.62 -8.14
N ALA A 424 -2.07 18.88 -7.84
CA ALA A 424 -0.81 19.07 -8.54
C ALA A 424 -0.85 18.71 -10.02
N LEU A 425 -1.63 17.68 -10.39
CA LEU A 425 -1.68 17.19 -11.77
C LEU A 425 -2.78 17.85 -12.63
N PHE A 426 -3.93 18.17 -12.02
CA PHE A 426 -5.13 18.53 -12.79
C PHE A 426 -5.63 19.97 -12.56
N ILE A 427 -5.22 20.64 -11.48
CA ILE A 427 -5.73 21.97 -11.15
C ILE A 427 -4.59 22.99 -11.19
N SER A 428 -4.52 23.76 -12.28
CA SER A 428 -3.44 24.71 -12.53
C SER A 428 -3.38 25.85 -11.51
N SER A 429 -4.52 26.30 -10.97
CA SER A 429 -4.65 27.43 -10.04
C SER A 429 -4.18 27.13 -8.60
N THR A 430 -3.92 25.86 -8.26
CA THR A 430 -3.48 25.51 -6.91
C THR A 430 -2.03 25.90 -6.64
N ASN A 431 -1.73 26.28 -5.40
CA ASN A 431 -0.43 26.77 -4.97
C ASN A 431 -0.02 26.24 -3.58
N THR A 432 1.17 26.61 -3.13
CA THR A 432 1.75 26.15 -1.87
C THR A 432 0.90 26.52 -0.65
N TYR A 433 0.25 27.68 -0.64
CA TYR A 433 -0.60 28.12 0.50
C TYR A 433 -1.83 27.22 0.65
N GLY A 434 -2.52 26.96 -0.46
CA GLY A 434 -3.64 26.04 -0.46
C GLY A 434 -3.24 24.63 -0.08
N SER A 435 -2.10 24.15 -0.63
CA SER A 435 -1.53 22.83 -0.27
C SER A 435 -1.28 22.71 1.23
N ALA A 436 -0.63 23.70 1.85
CA ALA A 436 -0.36 23.70 3.29
C ALA A 436 -1.66 23.74 4.12
N ALA A 437 -2.60 24.61 3.76
CA ALA A 437 -3.88 24.71 4.46
C ALA A 437 -4.69 23.39 4.37
N GLY A 438 -4.80 22.81 3.16
CA GLY A 438 -5.51 21.55 2.97
C GLY A 438 -4.85 20.38 3.70
N PHE A 439 -3.51 20.35 3.75
CA PHE A 439 -2.79 19.35 4.53
C PHE A 439 -3.07 19.48 6.02
N ILE A 440 -3.01 20.68 6.59
CA ILE A 440 -3.26 20.92 8.02
C ILE A 440 -4.71 20.57 8.38
N VAL A 441 -5.68 21.06 7.60
CA VAL A 441 -7.11 20.81 7.86
C VAL A 441 -7.42 19.31 7.76
N GLY A 442 -6.91 18.64 6.70
CA GLY A 442 -7.10 17.21 6.54
C GLY A 442 -6.46 16.40 7.69
N LEU A 443 -5.24 16.75 8.09
CA LEU A 443 -4.54 16.10 9.20
C LEU A 443 -5.30 16.26 10.52
N VAL A 444 -5.75 17.49 10.84
CA VAL A 444 -6.52 17.76 12.05
C VAL A 444 -7.82 16.97 12.06
N LEU A 445 -8.60 16.99 10.98
CA LEU A 445 -9.86 16.23 10.89
C LEU A 445 -9.62 14.72 11.02
N ARG A 446 -8.55 14.19 10.40
CA ARG A 446 -8.22 12.77 10.50
C ARG A 446 -7.82 12.36 11.92
N LEU A 447 -7.02 13.16 12.60
CA LEU A 447 -6.61 12.88 13.98
C LEU A 447 -7.77 13.00 14.97
N LEU A 448 -8.64 13.99 14.79
CA LEU A 448 -9.82 14.16 15.64
C LEU A 448 -10.84 13.01 15.48
N GLY A 449 -10.87 12.34 14.33
CA GLY A 449 -11.73 11.19 14.07
C GLY A 449 -11.38 9.93 14.88
N GLY A 450 -10.21 9.89 15.51
CA GLY A 450 -9.72 8.73 16.26
C GLY A 450 -9.25 7.59 15.37
N GLU A 451 -8.76 6.50 15.99
CA GLU A 451 -8.32 5.29 15.27
C GLU A 451 -8.59 4.03 16.09
N GLN A 452 -9.54 3.23 15.62
CA GLN A 452 -9.98 2.03 16.33
C GLN A 452 -8.86 0.97 16.42
N SER A 453 -8.09 0.78 15.35
CA SER A 453 -7.01 -0.22 15.28
C SER A 453 -5.88 0.06 16.26
N LEU A 454 -5.64 1.33 16.60
CA LEU A 454 -4.65 1.78 17.58
C LEU A 454 -5.26 2.08 18.96
N LYS A 455 -6.56 1.81 19.14
CA LYS A 455 -7.32 2.12 20.37
C LYS A 455 -7.27 3.61 20.76
N ILE A 456 -7.15 4.51 19.79
CA ILE A 456 -7.19 5.95 20.00
C ILE A 456 -8.65 6.41 19.91
N PRO A 457 -9.23 6.93 21.01
CA PRO A 457 -10.62 7.36 21.00
C PRO A 457 -10.80 8.61 20.12
N PRO A 458 -11.95 8.75 19.42
CA PRO A 458 -12.25 9.95 18.67
C PRO A 458 -12.50 11.13 19.62
N LEU A 459 -11.94 12.27 19.28
CA LEU A 459 -12.28 13.55 19.91
C LEU A 459 -13.48 14.20 19.21
N LEU A 460 -13.62 13.98 17.90
CA LEU A 460 -14.75 14.41 17.09
C LEU A 460 -15.69 13.23 16.84
N HIS A 461 -16.88 13.29 17.43
CA HIS A 461 -17.93 12.31 17.19
C HIS A 461 -18.75 12.74 15.96
N TYR A 462 -18.53 12.08 14.84
CA TYR A 462 -19.33 12.28 13.64
C TYR A 462 -20.75 11.72 13.82
N PRO A 463 -21.73 12.13 12.98
CA PRO A 463 -23.08 11.56 13.02
C PRO A 463 -23.04 10.03 12.94
N GLY A 464 -23.75 9.34 13.84
CA GLY A 464 -23.74 7.87 13.91
C GLY A 464 -22.53 7.28 14.65
N CYS A 465 -21.74 8.07 15.36
CA CYS A 465 -20.73 7.55 16.28
C CYS A 465 -21.42 6.85 17.46
N THR A 466 -21.09 5.57 17.68
CA THR A 466 -21.67 4.73 18.74
C THR A 466 -20.59 4.10 19.57
N LEU A 467 -20.86 3.90 20.87
CA LEU A 467 -19.97 3.18 21.76
C LEU A 467 -20.46 1.72 21.86
N ILE A 468 -19.66 0.79 21.35
CA ILE A 468 -19.94 -0.65 21.38
C ILE A 468 -18.80 -1.34 22.14
N ASP A 469 -19.13 -2.05 23.20
CA ASP A 469 -18.16 -2.77 24.05
C ASP A 469 -16.96 -1.91 24.51
N GLY A 470 -17.22 -0.64 24.84
CA GLY A 470 -16.17 0.29 25.27
C GLY A 470 -15.30 0.86 24.14
N VAL A 471 -15.61 0.56 22.87
CA VAL A 471 -14.92 1.09 21.68
C VAL A 471 -15.85 1.97 20.86
N TYR A 472 -15.39 3.17 20.50
CA TYR A 472 -16.14 4.05 19.61
C TYR A 472 -16.09 3.56 18.17
N VAL A 473 -17.25 3.37 17.57
CA VAL A 473 -17.42 2.98 16.15
C VAL A 473 -17.99 4.16 15.39
N GLN A 474 -17.24 4.66 14.41
CA GLN A 474 -17.65 5.73 13.50
C GLN A 474 -18.37 5.11 12.29
N LEU A 475 -19.64 5.42 12.09
CA LEU A 475 -20.43 4.96 10.94
C LEU A 475 -20.43 5.97 9.78
N PHE A 476 -20.08 7.22 10.07
CA PHE A 476 -19.97 8.28 9.07
C PHE A 476 -18.79 8.01 8.12
N PRO A 477 -18.89 8.33 6.82
CA PRO A 477 -17.79 8.18 5.84
C PRO A 477 -16.72 9.26 6.03
N PHE A 478 -16.08 9.28 7.20
CA PHE A 478 -15.18 10.35 7.63
C PHE A 478 -13.86 10.42 6.84
N LYS A 479 -13.42 9.30 6.25
CA LYS A 479 -12.21 9.25 5.41
C LYS A 479 -12.42 10.03 4.11
N THR A 480 -13.49 9.72 3.39
CA THR A 480 -13.89 10.45 2.17
C THR A 480 -14.26 11.90 2.48
N PHE A 481 -14.97 12.15 3.59
CA PHE A 481 -15.25 13.51 4.03
C PHE A 481 -13.98 14.31 4.28
N THR A 482 -13.02 13.77 5.00
CA THR A 482 -11.72 14.42 5.25
C THR A 482 -10.97 14.70 3.95
N MET A 483 -10.95 13.73 3.03
CA MET A 483 -10.34 13.88 1.71
C MET A 483 -10.98 15.03 0.92
N LEU A 484 -12.32 15.09 0.86
CA LEU A 484 -13.06 16.14 0.15
C LEU A 484 -12.88 17.52 0.79
N VAL A 485 -12.87 17.61 2.12
CA VAL A 485 -12.60 18.86 2.83
C VAL A 485 -11.16 19.33 2.58
N SER A 486 -10.19 18.42 2.60
CA SER A 486 -8.81 18.72 2.23
C SER A 486 -8.72 19.27 0.80
N LEU A 487 -9.33 18.59 -0.18
CA LEU A 487 -9.35 18.99 -1.59
C LEU A 487 -9.98 20.40 -1.77
N THR A 488 -11.16 20.61 -1.20
CA THR A 488 -11.85 21.90 -1.30
C THR A 488 -11.08 23.02 -0.62
N THR A 489 -10.45 22.74 0.52
CA THR A 489 -9.57 23.72 1.22
C THR A 489 -8.36 24.11 0.35
N ILE A 490 -7.71 23.12 -0.31
CA ILE A 490 -6.60 23.41 -1.22
C ILE A 490 -7.04 24.40 -2.31
N VAL A 491 -8.17 24.13 -2.95
CA VAL A 491 -8.66 24.96 -4.07
C VAL A 491 -9.06 26.36 -3.58
N ILE A 492 -9.88 26.44 -2.53
CA ILE A 492 -10.38 27.71 -2.00
C ILE A 492 -9.23 28.59 -1.50
N VAL A 493 -8.34 28.05 -0.67
CA VAL A 493 -7.23 28.85 -0.11
C VAL A 493 -6.23 29.23 -1.19
N SER A 494 -6.00 28.38 -2.19
CA SER A 494 -5.15 28.73 -3.34
C SER A 494 -5.73 29.92 -4.10
N TYR A 495 -7.04 29.89 -4.39
CA TYR A 495 -7.72 30.97 -5.07
C TYR A 495 -7.70 32.28 -4.26
N LEU A 496 -8.01 32.20 -2.97
CA LEU A 496 -7.95 33.36 -2.07
C LEU A 496 -6.55 33.96 -2.00
N ALA A 497 -5.51 33.14 -1.84
CA ALA A 497 -4.12 33.58 -1.82
C ALA A 497 -3.75 34.29 -3.14
N GLN A 498 -4.13 33.72 -4.29
CA GLN A 498 -3.89 34.32 -5.59
C GLN A 498 -4.57 35.69 -5.70
N VAL A 499 -5.85 35.79 -5.34
CA VAL A 499 -6.58 37.06 -5.38
C VAL A 499 -5.94 38.11 -4.46
N MET A 500 -5.56 37.74 -3.23
CA MET A 500 -4.98 38.67 -2.25
C MET A 500 -3.62 39.22 -2.68
N PHE A 501 -2.75 38.37 -3.26
CA PHE A 501 -1.45 38.81 -3.73
C PHE A 501 -1.53 39.58 -5.08
N MET A 502 -2.34 39.07 -6.04
CA MET A 502 -2.46 39.71 -7.36
C MET A 502 -3.18 41.08 -7.28
N LYS A 503 -4.19 41.22 -6.41
CA LYS A 503 -4.85 42.51 -6.16
C LYS A 503 -4.07 43.44 -5.20
N LYS A 504 -2.85 43.05 -4.81
CA LYS A 504 -1.98 43.83 -3.91
C LYS A 504 -2.61 44.12 -2.53
N VAL A 505 -3.60 43.30 -2.11
CA VAL A 505 -4.19 43.36 -0.76
C VAL A 505 -3.15 42.96 0.28
N LEU A 506 -2.35 41.94 -0.05
CA LEU A 506 -1.19 41.52 0.74
C LEU A 506 0.10 42.03 0.07
N PRO A 507 1.04 42.58 0.86
CA PRO A 507 2.34 42.99 0.34
C PRO A 507 3.14 41.80 -0.18
N VAL A 508 3.85 41.94 -1.30
CA VAL A 508 4.64 40.89 -1.95
C VAL A 508 5.74 40.30 -1.03
N HIS A 509 6.23 41.08 -0.05
CA HIS A 509 7.22 40.57 0.90
C HIS A 509 6.65 39.52 1.89
N TRP A 510 5.32 39.43 2.02
CA TRP A 510 4.62 38.38 2.78
C TRP A 510 4.46 37.08 1.99
N ASP A 511 4.81 37.08 0.69
CA ASP A 511 4.88 35.83 -0.08
C ASP A 511 6.11 35.00 0.32
N ILE A 512 5.99 34.31 1.46
CA ILE A 512 7.04 33.47 2.06
C ILE A 512 7.44 32.33 1.11
N SER A 513 6.48 31.79 0.39
CA SER A 513 6.70 30.68 -0.55
C SER A 513 7.24 31.11 -1.91
N LYS A 514 7.29 32.44 -2.16
CA LYS A 514 7.77 33.07 -3.40
C LYS A 514 7.03 32.59 -4.67
N VAL A 515 5.79 32.18 -4.53
CA VAL A 515 4.96 31.65 -5.62
C VAL A 515 4.55 32.78 -6.56
N PHE A 516 4.06 33.91 -6.00
CA PHE A 516 3.51 35.04 -6.76
C PHE A 516 4.55 36.09 -7.13
N ARG A 517 5.70 36.10 -6.48
CA ARG A 517 6.74 37.12 -6.69
C ARG A 517 7.21 37.18 -8.15
N LYS A 518 7.33 36.06 -8.83
CA LYS A 518 7.72 36.01 -10.25
C LYS A 518 6.61 36.51 -11.17
N GLU A 519 5.36 36.13 -10.90
CA GLU A 519 4.19 36.51 -11.70
C GLU A 519 3.93 38.02 -11.56
N ILE A 520 4.02 38.55 -10.35
CA ILE A 520 3.85 40.01 -10.08
C ILE A 520 4.95 40.84 -10.76
N LEU A 521 6.20 40.39 -10.70
CA LEU A 521 7.31 41.05 -11.38
C LEU A 521 7.15 41.04 -12.89
N HIS A 522 6.70 39.93 -13.47
CA HIS A 522 6.46 39.84 -14.90
C HIS A 522 5.29 40.72 -15.37
N HIS A 523 4.21 40.75 -14.59
CA HIS A 523 3.06 41.62 -14.86
C HIS A 523 3.42 43.11 -14.77
N SER A 524 4.22 43.50 -13.76
CA SER A 524 4.71 44.86 -13.60
C SER A 524 5.66 45.29 -14.73
N GLN A 525 6.48 44.38 -15.25
CA GLN A 525 7.34 44.68 -16.43
C GLN A 525 6.53 44.85 -17.71
N HIS A 526 5.47 44.03 -17.88
CA HIS A 526 4.60 44.14 -19.05
C HIS A 526 3.78 45.44 -19.03
N GLU A 527 3.25 45.83 -17.85
CA GLU A 527 2.54 47.09 -17.66
C GLU A 527 3.44 48.31 -17.94
N LEU A 528 4.72 48.26 -17.51
CA LEU A 528 5.70 49.32 -17.80
C LEU A 528 6.00 49.42 -19.29
N GLN A 529 6.18 48.28 -19.99
CA GLN A 529 6.41 48.30 -21.43
C GLN A 529 5.20 48.78 -22.23
N GLU A 530 3.97 48.49 -21.81
CA GLU A 530 2.75 49.01 -22.42
C GLU A 530 2.61 50.52 -22.19
N GLN A 531 2.95 51.01 -21.00
CA GLN A 531 2.94 52.47 -20.71
C GLN A 531 4.01 53.21 -21.50
N GLU A 532 5.21 52.65 -21.66
CA GLU A 532 6.26 53.23 -22.50
C GLU A 532 5.88 53.26 -23.98
N ALA A 533 5.20 52.21 -24.48
CA ALA A 533 4.71 52.13 -25.86
C ALA A 533 3.55 53.14 -26.13
N LEU A 534 2.70 53.41 -25.12
CA LEU A 534 1.62 54.40 -25.20
C LEU A 534 2.14 55.86 -25.11
N GLN A 535 3.30 56.08 -24.50
CA GLN A 535 3.95 57.43 -24.44
C GLN A 535 4.78 57.73 -25.69
N GLN A 536 5.12 56.74 -26.50
CA GLN A 536 5.88 56.91 -27.76
C GLN A 536 4.98 57.09 -29.00
N ASN A 537 3.67 56.91 -28.88
CA ASN A 537 2.65 57.20 -29.88
C ASN A 537 1.91 58.51 -29.54
#